data_3683eeb04c8f529681912c8b348e894f
#
_entry.id   3683eeb04c8f529681912c8b348e894f
#
_cell.length_a   1.000
_cell.length_b   1.000
_cell.length_c   1.000
_cell.angle_alpha   90.00
_cell.angle_beta   90.00
_cell.angle_gamma   90.00
#
_symmetry.space_group_name_H-M   'P 1'
#
loop_
_entity.id
_entity.type
_entity.pdbx_description
1 polymer ?
#
loop_
_entity_poly.entity_id
_entity_poly.type
_entity_poly.pdbx_seq_one_letter_code
_entity_poly.pdbx_strand_id
1 'polypeptide(L)'
;MDEVQEEDLDALLAQYRAEWEEKHTSTEEHTNIIPSRRANATLTPCPLGNDLWLYGGEYFDGERCLFYQDLFRYIPEKNEWRSYSSKIQPGPRSAHQMVASPAGGGQLWCFGGEFASTKQTNFHHYRDLWVYSIAERTWEKVETKVRPNARSGHRMAMWKHFIVLFGGFVDTGARTTYLQDLWVFDTYEYKWKEIKQNDLRRPSARSGFSFLSTPEGIVLYGGYCKKYVKGQRTQGLALEDAWFLQMDEDLSKIEWVKRKKIGYAPNPPRSGCTMALWANRNMGVLFGGVTDTEADEESMESTFWNDLYGYQLPGTGRWISLNMRKPKKKKNAEMNVDDDQETEDPATKLPLERYNSMIAVQRNTLYIYGGIYETG
;
A
#
# COMPACT_ATOMS: atom_id res chain seq x y z
N MET A 1 45.83 18.12 -29.55
CA MET A 1 45.76 16.86 -28.74
C MET A 1 44.50 16.82 -27.86
N ASP A 2 43.94 17.96 -27.51
CA ASP A 2 42.80 18.06 -26.56
C ASP A 2 41.43 17.71 -27.20
N GLU A 3 41.18 18.05 -28.47
CA GLU A 3 39.92 17.75 -29.16
C GLU A 3 39.68 16.24 -29.38
N VAL A 4 40.72 15.45 -29.66
CA VAL A 4 40.59 13.99 -29.83
C VAL A 4 40.28 13.28 -28.49
N GLN A 5 40.70 13.83 -27.36
CA GLN A 5 40.37 13.28 -26.05
C GLN A 5 38.94 13.61 -25.58
N GLU A 6 38.38 14.77 -25.95
CA GLU A 6 36.98 15.14 -25.67
C GLU A 6 36.00 14.30 -26.50
N GLU A 7 36.24 14.12 -27.81
CA GLU A 7 35.41 13.28 -28.68
C GLU A 7 35.38 11.81 -28.22
N ASP A 8 36.47 11.28 -27.69
CA ASP A 8 36.55 9.91 -27.17
C ASP A 8 35.81 9.78 -25.83
N LEU A 9 35.83 10.81 -25.00
CA LEU A 9 35.08 10.85 -23.74
C LEU A 9 33.56 10.94 -23.96
N ASP A 10 33.12 11.79 -24.90
CA ASP A 10 31.70 11.93 -25.20
C ASP A 10 31.13 10.66 -25.85
N ALA A 11 31.88 10.00 -26.72
CA ALA A 11 31.51 8.71 -27.29
C ALA A 11 31.39 7.63 -26.20
N LEU A 12 32.34 7.60 -25.27
CA LEU A 12 32.32 6.65 -24.15
C LEU A 12 31.14 6.89 -23.21
N LEU A 13 30.85 8.14 -22.90
CA LEU A 13 29.70 8.53 -22.06
C LEU A 13 28.38 8.17 -22.75
N ALA A 14 28.28 8.39 -24.07
CA ALA A 14 27.12 8.00 -24.87
C ALA A 14 26.91 6.48 -24.87
N GLN A 15 27.99 5.71 -24.98
CA GLN A 15 27.95 4.25 -24.91
C GLN A 15 27.46 3.79 -23.52
N TYR A 16 28.04 4.30 -22.42
CA TYR A 16 27.58 3.94 -21.07
C TYR A 16 26.12 4.33 -20.82
N ARG A 17 25.68 5.47 -21.34
CA ARG A 17 24.28 5.88 -21.24
C ARG A 17 23.37 4.91 -21.98
N ALA A 18 23.71 4.54 -23.21
CA ALA A 18 22.94 3.58 -24.00
C ALA A 18 22.86 2.20 -23.33
N GLU A 19 23.98 1.71 -22.79
CA GLU A 19 24.02 0.44 -22.04
C GLU A 19 23.19 0.51 -20.76
N TRP A 20 23.19 1.65 -20.07
CA TRP A 20 22.37 1.88 -18.88
C TRP A 20 20.89 1.90 -19.23
N GLU A 21 20.50 2.68 -20.24
CA GLU A 21 19.13 2.77 -20.72
C GLU A 21 18.58 1.41 -21.17
N GLU A 22 19.35 0.61 -21.92
CA GLU A 22 18.95 -0.74 -22.35
C GLU A 22 18.60 -1.66 -21.17
N LYS A 23 19.31 -1.51 -20.04
CA LYS A 23 19.10 -2.37 -18.86
C LYS A 23 17.98 -1.88 -17.95
N HIS A 24 17.77 -0.57 -17.85
CA HIS A 24 16.91 0.05 -16.84
C HIS A 24 15.55 0.49 -17.40
N THR A 25 15.47 0.81 -18.71
CA THR A 25 14.21 1.25 -19.31
C THR A 25 13.23 0.10 -19.42
N SER A 26 12.01 0.34 -18.92
CA SER A 26 10.94 -0.64 -18.99
C SER A 26 10.30 -0.67 -20.37
N THR A 27 10.09 -1.87 -20.89
CA THR A 27 9.25 -2.10 -22.06
C THR A 27 7.79 -2.01 -21.63
N GLU A 28 7.00 -1.20 -22.34
CA GLU A 28 5.56 -1.08 -22.14
C GLU A 28 4.83 -2.01 -23.10
N GLU A 29 3.95 -2.83 -22.56
CA GLU A 29 3.11 -3.73 -23.35
C GLU A 29 1.64 -3.47 -23.05
N HIS A 30 0.84 -3.35 -24.09
CA HIS A 30 -0.61 -3.37 -23.97
C HIS A 30 -1.04 -4.78 -23.58
N THR A 31 -1.74 -4.89 -22.48
CA THR A 31 -2.29 -6.17 -22.07
C THR A 31 -3.81 -6.11 -22.03
N ASN A 32 -4.43 -7.04 -22.78
CA ASN A 32 -5.87 -7.27 -22.68
C ASN A 32 -6.23 -8.15 -21.47
N ILE A 33 -5.21 -8.56 -20.71
CA ILE A 33 -5.37 -9.45 -19.57
C ILE A 33 -5.35 -8.60 -18.29
N ILE A 34 -6.41 -8.70 -17.51
CA ILE A 34 -6.44 -8.13 -16.16
C ILE A 34 -5.34 -8.81 -15.33
N PRO A 35 -4.56 -8.07 -14.52
CA PRO A 35 -3.57 -8.68 -13.65
C PRO A 35 -4.17 -9.80 -12.80
N SER A 36 -3.40 -10.87 -12.56
CA SER A 36 -3.87 -12.03 -11.79
C SER A 36 -4.34 -11.65 -10.38
N ARG A 37 -5.20 -12.49 -9.80
CA ARG A 37 -5.64 -12.36 -8.41
C ARG A 37 -4.44 -12.30 -7.48
N ARG A 38 -4.46 -11.37 -6.54
CA ARG A 38 -3.36 -11.19 -5.58
C ARG A 38 -3.81 -10.44 -4.34
N ALA A 39 -3.05 -10.59 -3.28
CA ALA A 39 -3.17 -9.82 -2.05
C ALA A 39 -1.84 -9.15 -1.72
N ASN A 40 -1.82 -8.23 -0.76
CA ASN A 40 -0.61 -7.59 -0.23
C ASN A 40 0.29 -6.93 -1.29
N ALA A 41 -0.28 -6.56 -2.44
CA ALA A 41 0.33 -5.68 -3.44
C ALA A 41 0.14 -4.21 -3.05
N THR A 42 0.63 -3.30 -3.86
CA THR A 42 0.33 -1.86 -3.75
C THR A 42 -0.43 -1.37 -4.96
N LEU A 43 -1.50 -0.60 -4.72
CA LEU A 43 -2.25 0.13 -5.75
C LEU A 43 -2.09 1.63 -5.45
N THR A 44 -1.23 2.28 -6.23
CA THR A 44 -0.77 3.65 -5.97
C THR A 44 -1.36 4.61 -7.00
N PRO A 45 -2.08 5.66 -6.58
CA PRO A 45 -2.54 6.70 -7.48
C PRO A 45 -1.37 7.41 -8.17
N CYS A 46 -1.49 7.64 -9.47
CA CYS A 46 -0.52 8.42 -10.21
C CYS A 46 -0.47 9.87 -9.69
N PRO A 47 0.71 10.42 -9.41
CA PRO A 47 0.82 11.76 -8.82
C PRO A 47 0.50 12.88 -9.82
N LEU A 48 0.58 12.61 -11.13
CA LEU A 48 0.41 13.60 -12.21
C LEU A 48 -0.74 13.29 -13.17
N GLY A 49 -1.62 12.36 -12.81
CA GLY A 49 -2.71 11.95 -13.71
C GLY A 49 -3.81 11.23 -12.97
N ASN A 50 -4.62 10.45 -13.72
CA ASN A 50 -5.74 9.70 -13.14
C ASN A 50 -5.48 8.20 -13.03
N ASP A 51 -4.33 7.77 -13.49
CA ASP A 51 -3.98 6.37 -13.58
C ASP A 51 -3.66 5.79 -12.20
N LEU A 52 -3.69 4.48 -12.11
CA LEU A 52 -3.30 3.73 -10.94
C LEU A 52 -2.15 2.79 -11.29
N TRP A 53 -1.20 2.65 -10.37
CA TRP A 53 -0.05 1.76 -10.51
C TRP A 53 -0.16 0.60 -9.54
N LEU A 54 -0.19 -0.64 -10.07
CA LEU A 54 -0.22 -1.88 -9.29
C LEU A 54 1.17 -2.52 -9.34
N TYR A 55 1.73 -2.84 -8.16
CA TYR A 55 3.03 -3.51 -8.08
C TYR A 55 3.03 -4.66 -7.09
N GLY A 56 3.67 -5.78 -7.49
CA GLY A 56 3.93 -6.91 -6.62
C GLY A 56 2.70 -7.66 -6.14
N GLY A 57 2.77 -8.14 -4.93
CA GLY A 57 1.74 -8.95 -4.27
C GLY A 57 2.03 -10.44 -4.30
N GLU A 58 1.12 -11.21 -3.74
CA GLU A 58 1.20 -12.65 -3.63
C GLU A 58 -0.14 -13.32 -3.95
N TYR A 59 -0.07 -14.57 -4.35
CA TYR A 59 -1.24 -15.42 -4.56
C TYR A 59 -0.95 -16.84 -4.06
N PHE A 60 -1.84 -17.36 -3.23
CA PHE A 60 -1.80 -18.73 -2.78
C PHE A 60 -2.84 -19.56 -3.52
N ASP A 61 -2.42 -20.61 -4.22
CA ASP A 61 -3.29 -21.45 -5.04
C ASP A 61 -3.85 -22.69 -4.30
N GLY A 62 -3.52 -22.80 -3.00
CA GLY A 62 -3.85 -23.96 -2.16
C GLY A 62 -2.63 -24.84 -1.86
N GLU A 63 -1.62 -24.80 -2.71
CA GLU A 63 -0.37 -25.56 -2.53
C GLU A 63 0.87 -24.65 -2.50
N ARG A 64 0.86 -23.59 -3.32
CA ARG A 64 2.03 -22.74 -3.57
C ARG A 64 1.70 -21.29 -3.36
N CYS A 65 2.65 -20.56 -2.79
CA CYS A 65 2.59 -19.12 -2.73
C CYS A 65 3.42 -18.53 -3.87
N LEU A 66 2.78 -17.78 -4.75
CA LEU A 66 3.41 -17.06 -5.86
C LEU A 66 3.60 -15.61 -5.46
N PHE A 67 4.80 -15.09 -5.66
CA PHE A 67 5.13 -13.69 -5.43
C PHE A 67 5.35 -13.00 -6.77
N TYR A 68 4.80 -11.80 -6.92
CA TYR A 68 4.83 -11.05 -8.16
C TYR A 68 5.85 -9.90 -8.10
N GLN A 69 6.39 -9.55 -9.27
CA GLN A 69 7.26 -8.38 -9.47
C GLN A 69 6.76 -7.50 -10.62
N ASP A 70 5.55 -7.78 -11.11
CA ASP A 70 4.97 -7.05 -12.24
C ASP A 70 4.61 -5.62 -11.82
N LEU A 71 4.89 -4.68 -12.69
CA LEU A 71 4.40 -3.32 -12.61
C LEU A 71 3.32 -3.13 -13.68
N PHE A 72 2.10 -2.79 -13.25
CA PHE A 72 1.00 -2.48 -14.14
C PHE A 72 0.51 -1.05 -13.93
N ARG A 73 0.05 -0.46 -15.02
CA ARG A 73 -0.65 0.81 -15.05
C ARG A 73 -2.08 0.57 -15.51
N TYR A 74 -3.04 1.00 -14.70
CA TYR A 74 -4.46 1.03 -15.06
C TYR A 74 -4.86 2.43 -15.49
N ILE A 75 -5.47 2.55 -16.66
CA ILE A 75 -5.94 3.80 -17.27
C ILE A 75 -7.47 3.81 -17.20
N PRO A 76 -8.09 4.47 -16.20
CA PRO A 76 -9.52 4.39 -15.95
C PRO A 76 -10.38 4.87 -17.12
N GLU A 77 -9.96 5.92 -17.82
CA GLU A 77 -10.71 6.50 -18.95
C GLU A 77 -10.86 5.53 -20.12
N LYS A 78 -9.93 4.57 -20.25
CA LYS A 78 -9.91 3.56 -21.32
C LYS A 78 -10.31 2.18 -20.82
N ASN A 79 -10.40 1.99 -19.48
CA ASN A 79 -10.52 0.68 -18.84
C ASN A 79 -9.44 -0.30 -19.34
N GLU A 80 -8.20 0.18 -19.38
CA GLU A 80 -7.07 -0.50 -20.02
C GLU A 80 -5.95 -0.74 -19.01
N TRP A 81 -5.34 -1.93 -19.08
CA TRP A 81 -4.13 -2.26 -18.36
C TRP A 81 -2.92 -2.26 -19.28
N ARG A 82 -1.79 -1.79 -18.76
CA ARG A 82 -0.48 -1.88 -19.41
C ARG A 82 0.51 -2.48 -18.43
N SER A 83 1.37 -3.38 -18.92
CA SER A 83 2.46 -3.96 -18.15
C SER A 83 3.78 -3.29 -18.50
N TYR A 84 4.66 -3.21 -17.50
CA TYR A 84 5.99 -2.65 -17.61
C TYR A 84 7.00 -3.66 -17.08
N SER A 85 7.99 -4.01 -17.88
CA SER A 85 9.06 -4.92 -17.50
C SER A 85 10.42 -4.36 -17.90
N SER A 86 11.42 -4.55 -17.06
CA SER A 86 12.81 -4.18 -17.36
C SER A 86 13.77 -5.26 -16.86
N LYS A 87 14.99 -5.27 -17.41
CA LYS A 87 16.04 -6.21 -16.97
C LYS A 87 16.47 -5.95 -15.52
N ILE A 88 16.44 -4.69 -15.10
CA ILE A 88 16.74 -4.26 -13.73
C ILE A 88 15.48 -3.65 -13.13
N GLN A 89 14.93 -4.35 -12.13
CA GLN A 89 13.74 -3.95 -11.38
C GLN A 89 13.74 -4.61 -10.01
N PRO A 90 12.93 -4.14 -9.05
CA PRO A 90 12.82 -4.82 -7.76
C PRO A 90 12.36 -6.27 -7.93
N GLY A 91 12.90 -7.19 -7.12
CA GLY A 91 12.49 -8.59 -7.11
C GLY A 91 11.04 -8.80 -6.65
N PRO A 92 10.48 -10.01 -6.88
CA PRO A 92 9.11 -10.34 -6.48
C PRO A 92 8.92 -10.15 -4.99
N ARG A 93 7.81 -9.50 -4.60
CA ARG A 93 7.55 -9.16 -3.20
C ARG A 93 6.09 -8.90 -2.90
N SER A 94 5.70 -9.15 -1.65
CA SER A 94 4.44 -8.77 -1.07
C SER A 94 4.65 -7.98 0.24
N ALA A 95 3.60 -7.41 0.79
CA ALA A 95 3.62 -6.63 2.02
C ALA A 95 4.71 -5.52 2.07
N HIS A 96 5.17 -5.08 0.89
CA HIS A 96 5.98 -3.89 0.67
C HIS A 96 5.09 -2.64 0.68
N GLN A 97 5.73 -1.47 0.61
CA GLN A 97 5.00 -0.22 0.43
C GLN A 97 5.51 0.53 -0.80
N MET A 98 4.58 1.24 -1.44
CA MET A 98 4.88 2.16 -2.53
C MET A 98 4.17 3.49 -2.31
N VAL A 99 4.89 4.58 -2.47
CA VAL A 99 4.36 5.95 -2.41
C VAL A 99 4.75 6.71 -3.66
N ALA A 100 3.95 7.70 -4.03
CA ALA A 100 4.16 8.48 -5.24
C ALA A 100 4.56 9.93 -4.93
N SER A 101 5.43 10.49 -5.77
CA SER A 101 5.83 11.90 -5.77
C SER A 101 5.63 12.51 -7.16
N PRO A 102 5.16 13.75 -7.27
CA PRO A 102 5.06 14.45 -8.56
C PRO A 102 6.42 14.95 -9.09
N ALA A 103 7.48 14.87 -8.30
CA ALA A 103 8.81 15.33 -8.70
C ALA A 103 9.32 14.58 -9.95
N GLY A 104 10.16 15.24 -10.76
CA GLY A 104 10.84 14.62 -11.91
C GLY A 104 9.91 13.99 -12.96
N GLY A 105 8.69 14.52 -13.14
CA GLY A 105 7.72 13.92 -14.06
C GLY A 105 6.98 12.69 -13.52
N GLY A 106 6.99 12.53 -12.21
CA GLY A 106 6.32 11.44 -11.47
C GLY A 106 7.26 10.31 -11.07
N GLN A 107 7.24 9.98 -9.79
CA GLN A 107 8.07 8.93 -9.20
C GLN A 107 7.24 8.00 -8.33
N LEU A 108 7.55 6.70 -8.38
CA LEU A 108 7.02 5.69 -7.47
C LEU A 108 8.17 5.13 -6.64
N TRP A 109 8.09 5.26 -5.31
CA TRP A 109 9.11 4.84 -4.37
C TRP A 109 8.68 3.58 -3.65
N CYS A 110 9.45 2.49 -3.79
CA CYS A 110 9.14 1.18 -3.23
C CYS A 110 10.18 0.78 -2.18
N PHE A 111 9.73 0.34 -1.00
CA PHE A 111 10.60 -0.15 0.08
C PHE A 111 10.07 -1.44 0.69
N GLY A 112 11.01 -2.34 1.02
CA GLY A 112 10.76 -3.49 1.87
C GLY A 112 9.88 -4.57 1.24
N GLY A 113 9.15 -5.25 2.09
CA GLY A 113 8.33 -6.40 1.74
C GLY A 113 9.03 -7.74 1.97
N GLU A 114 8.38 -8.80 1.58
CA GLU A 114 8.85 -10.16 1.77
C GLU A 114 8.74 -11.00 0.51
N PHE A 115 9.51 -12.07 0.49
CA PHE A 115 9.51 -13.08 -0.55
C PHE A 115 9.67 -14.46 0.06
N ALA A 116 8.94 -15.43 -0.47
CA ALA A 116 9.22 -16.83 -0.25
C ALA A 116 9.31 -17.55 -1.61
N SER A 117 10.25 -18.48 -1.73
CA SER A 117 10.31 -19.35 -2.91
C SER A 117 9.06 -20.23 -3.00
N THR A 118 8.71 -20.69 -4.20
CA THR A 118 7.50 -21.52 -4.45
C THR A 118 7.44 -22.78 -3.55
N LYS A 119 8.59 -23.32 -3.19
CA LYS A 119 8.71 -24.44 -2.25
C LYS A 119 8.82 -24.00 -0.79
N GLN A 120 8.71 -22.70 -0.53
CA GLN A 120 8.89 -22.08 0.80
C GLN A 120 10.20 -22.45 1.51
N THR A 121 11.23 -22.80 0.73
CA THR A 121 12.56 -23.13 1.26
C THR A 121 13.43 -21.91 1.50
N ASN A 122 13.18 -20.82 0.77
CA ASN A 122 13.86 -19.56 0.92
C ASN A 122 12.82 -18.49 1.28
N PHE A 123 13.05 -17.83 2.39
CA PHE A 123 12.21 -16.74 2.90
C PHE A 123 13.10 -15.59 3.34
N HIS A 124 12.75 -14.37 2.96
CA HIS A 124 13.45 -13.18 3.44
C HIS A 124 12.58 -11.92 3.39
N HIS A 125 12.96 -10.96 4.21
CA HIS A 125 12.44 -9.60 4.14
C HIS A 125 13.42 -8.70 3.39
N TYR A 126 12.90 -7.83 2.54
CA TYR A 126 13.66 -6.82 1.82
C TYR A 126 13.93 -5.58 2.69
N ARG A 127 15.04 -4.89 2.40
CA ARG A 127 15.43 -3.59 2.99
C ARG A 127 15.90 -2.58 1.95
N ASP A 128 15.68 -2.90 0.69
CA ASP A 128 16.07 -2.07 -0.44
C ASP A 128 15.03 -0.99 -0.72
N LEU A 129 15.51 0.16 -1.15
CA LEU A 129 14.71 1.26 -1.65
C LEU A 129 14.91 1.36 -3.16
N TRP A 130 13.80 1.45 -3.87
CA TRP A 130 13.78 1.62 -5.33
C TRP A 130 12.91 2.80 -5.70
N VAL A 131 13.27 3.46 -6.79
CA VAL A 131 12.46 4.49 -7.41
C VAL A 131 12.19 4.15 -8.87
N TYR A 132 10.94 4.29 -9.30
CA TYR A 132 10.52 4.22 -10.69
C TYR A 132 10.20 5.61 -11.20
N SER A 133 10.92 6.06 -12.24
CA SER A 133 10.60 7.28 -12.98
C SER A 133 9.48 6.99 -13.97
N ILE A 134 8.32 7.62 -13.79
CA ILE A 134 7.19 7.45 -14.70
C ILE A 134 7.50 8.07 -16.06
N ALA A 135 8.16 9.23 -16.09
CA ALA A 135 8.51 9.93 -17.32
C ALA A 135 9.54 9.16 -18.15
N GLU A 136 10.57 8.62 -17.50
CA GLU A 136 11.67 7.92 -18.18
C GLU A 136 11.43 6.41 -18.30
N ARG A 137 10.46 5.86 -17.55
CA ARG A 137 10.15 4.42 -17.46
C ARG A 137 11.34 3.58 -16.98
N THR A 138 12.08 4.09 -16.01
CA THR A 138 13.28 3.45 -15.48
C THR A 138 13.17 3.13 -14.00
N TRP A 139 13.69 1.95 -13.60
CA TRP A 139 13.91 1.61 -12.22
C TRP A 139 15.34 1.95 -11.81
N GLU A 140 15.48 2.54 -10.63
CA GLU A 140 16.76 2.78 -9.98
C GLU A 140 16.74 2.25 -8.55
N LYS A 141 17.79 1.54 -8.16
CA LYS A 141 18.00 1.11 -6.79
C LYS A 141 18.75 2.19 -6.03
N VAL A 142 18.17 2.68 -4.95
CA VAL A 142 18.76 3.74 -4.14
C VAL A 142 19.61 3.14 -3.04
N GLU A 143 20.93 3.29 -3.15
CA GLU A 143 21.86 2.80 -2.15
C GLU A 143 22.17 3.89 -1.11
N THR A 144 21.98 3.54 0.17
CA THR A 144 22.25 4.43 1.29
C THR A 144 23.03 3.72 2.39
N LYS A 145 23.92 4.44 3.06
CA LYS A 145 24.72 3.89 4.17
C LYS A 145 23.85 3.56 5.39
N VAL A 146 22.97 4.50 5.74
CA VAL A 146 22.00 4.36 6.84
C VAL A 146 20.64 4.09 6.20
N ARG A 147 19.91 3.11 6.71
CA ARG A 147 18.57 2.72 6.21
C ARG A 147 17.84 1.89 7.24
N PRO A 148 16.50 1.82 7.18
CA PRO A 148 15.71 0.94 8.02
C PRO A 148 16.11 -0.53 7.84
N ASN A 149 15.90 -1.34 8.88
CA ASN A 149 16.06 -2.78 8.78
C ASN A 149 15.02 -3.37 7.83
N ALA A 150 15.34 -4.57 7.30
CA ALA A 150 14.42 -5.36 6.49
C ALA A 150 13.09 -5.57 7.22
N ARG A 151 11.98 -5.38 6.52
CA ARG A 151 10.64 -5.48 7.12
C ARG A 151 9.53 -5.63 6.10
N SER A 152 8.40 -6.13 6.57
CA SER A 152 7.15 -6.25 5.84
C SER A 152 6.00 -5.65 6.64
N GLY A 153 4.88 -5.37 6.00
CA GLY A 153 3.69 -4.85 6.69
C GLY A 153 3.86 -3.47 7.33
N HIS A 154 5.00 -2.80 7.10
CA HIS A 154 5.18 -1.39 7.44
C HIS A 154 4.28 -0.51 6.58
N ARG A 155 4.19 0.76 6.92
CA ARG A 155 3.51 1.74 6.08
C ARG A 155 4.41 2.91 5.77
N MET A 156 4.21 3.46 4.58
CA MET A 156 4.87 4.67 4.13
C MET A 156 3.83 5.71 3.72
N ALA A 157 4.18 6.97 3.90
CA ALA A 157 3.43 8.11 3.39
C ALA A 157 4.40 9.14 2.81
N MET A 158 4.02 9.72 1.67
CA MET A 158 4.73 10.88 1.12
C MET A 158 4.20 12.14 1.81
N TRP A 159 5.04 12.84 2.53
CA TRP A 159 4.71 14.14 3.12
C TRP A 159 5.69 15.19 2.61
N LYS A 160 5.18 16.11 1.78
CA LYS A 160 6.06 17.03 1.02
C LYS A 160 7.07 16.24 0.18
N HIS A 161 8.37 16.44 0.39
CA HIS A 161 9.45 15.68 -0.27
C HIS A 161 10.01 14.55 0.59
N PHE A 162 9.38 14.25 1.72
CA PHE A 162 9.81 13.20 2.63
C PHE A 162 8.96 11.94 2.48
N ILE A 163 9.63 10.79 2.42
CA ILE A 163 8.99 9.50 2.64
C ILE A 163 9.09 9.19 4.13
N VAL A 164 7.95 9.10 4.78
CA VAL A 164 7.86 8.74 6.20
C VAL A 164 7.47 7.29 6.32
N LEU A 165 8.25 6.51 7.06
CA LEU A 165 8.08 5.08 7.26
C LEU A 165 7.91 4.78 8.75
N PHE A 166 6.91 3.95 9.09
CA PHE A 166 6.67 3.50 10.46
C PHE A 166 6.37 2.00 10.52
N GLY A 167 6.84 1.34 11.58
CA GLY A 167 6.40 0.02 11.98
C GLY A 167 6.72 -1.12 11.03
N GLY A 168 5.80 -2.08 10.98
CA GLY A 168 5.96 -3.33 10.26
C GLY A 168 6.37 -4.48 11.16
N PHE A 169 6.83 -5.57 10.55
CA PHE A 169 7.32 -6.75 11.27
C PHE A 169 8.50 -7.40 10.55
N VAL A 170 9.22 -8.19 11.31
CA VAL A 170 10.23 -9.14 10.82
C VAL A 170 9.86 -10.51 11.34
N ASP A 171 9.77 -11.47 10.45
CA ASP A 171 9.56 -12.89 10.78
C ASP A 171 10.85 -13.66 10.53
N THR A 172 11.31 -14.39 11.54
CA THR A 172 12.50 -15.24 11.47
C THR A 172 12.15 -16.73 11.39
N GLY A 173 10.88 -17.06 11.21
CA GLY A 173 10.36 -18.44 11.29
C GLY A 173 10.14 -18.90 12.74
N ALA A 174 11.02 -18.52 13.66
CA ALA A 174 10.86 -18.85 15.09
C ALA A 174 9.97 -17.83 15.83
N ARG A 175 9.98 -16.58 15.40
CA ARG A 175 9.24 -15.49 16.05
C ARG A 175 9.00 -14.35 15.08
N THR A 176 7.79 -13.78 15.14
CA THR A 176 7.44 -12.50 14.51
C THR A 176 7.72 -11.35 15.48
N THR A 177 8.55 -10.40 15.10
CA THR A 177 8.85 -9.19 15.87
C THR A 177 8.21 -7.99 15.20
N TYR A 178 7.33 -7.28 15.92
CA TYR A 178 6.72 -6.04 15.42
C TYR A 178 7.57 -4.83 15.76
N LEU A 179 7.58 -3.85 14.85
CA LEU A 179 8.41 -2.67 14.89
C LEU A 179 7.57 -1.43 15.21
N GLN A 180 8.23 -0.41 15.78
CA GLN A 180 7.62 0.88 16.15
C GLN A 180 8.59 2.05 15.93
N ASP A 181 9.64 1.81 15.18
CA ASP A 181 10.61 2.84 14.78
C ASP A 181 10.02 3.72 13.68
N LEU A 182 10.44 4.97 13.67
CA LEU A 182 10.04 6.01 12.74
C LEU A 182 11.24 6.47 11.93
N TRP A 183 11.11 6.42 10.61
CA TRP A 183 12.14 6.80 9.66
C TRP A 183 11.63 7.83 8.68
N VAL A 184 12.50 8.73 8.27
CA VAL A 184 12.23 9.70 7.21
C VAL A 184 13.33 9.61 6.16
N PHE A 185 12.93 9.48 4.90
CA PHE A 185 13.82 9.58 3.75
C PHE A 185 13.62 10.92 3.06
N ASP A 186 14.68 11.67 2.93
CA ASP A 186 14.71 12.93 2.17
C ASP A 186 14.97 12.61 0.70
N THR A 187 13.97 12.86 -0.17
CA THR A 187 14.09 12.58 -1.60
C THR A 187 14.95 13.58 -2.36
N TYR A 188 15.35 14.69 -1.76
CA TYR A 188 16.29 15.65 -2.34
C TYR A 188 17.75 15.33 -1.97
N GLU A 189 17.98 14.96 -0.70
CA GLU A 189 19.31 14.60 -0.21
C GLU A 189 19.65 13.10 -0.38
N TYR A 190 18.66 12.26 -0.70
CA TYR A 190 18.81 10.80 -0.80
C TYR A 190 19.37 10.16 0.49
N LYS A 191 18.82 10.58 1.63
CA LYS A 191 19.28 10.12 2.95
C LYS A 191 18.12 9.69 3.85
N TRP A 192 18.34 8.59 4.56
CA TRP A 192 17.48 8.16 5.65
C TRP A 192 17.92 8.79 6.98
N LYS A 193 16.95 9.16 7.79
CA LYS A 193 17.12 9.60 9.18
C LYS A 193 16.15 8.84 10.06
N GLU A 194 16.66 8.17 11.10
CA GLU A 194 15.82 7.63 12.15
C GLU A 194 15.39 8.76 13.09
N ILE A 195 14.10 8.83 13.38
CA ILE A 195 13.52 9.87 14.24
C ILE A 195 13.38 9.31 15.64
N LYS A 196 14.04 9.95 16.59
CA LYS A 196 13.88 9.62 18.00
C LYS A 196 12.46 10.00 18.45
N GLN A 197 11.77 9.04 19.05
CA GLN A 197 10.41 9.18 19.52
C GLN A 197 10.36 9.17 21.05
N ASN A 198 9.32 9.77 21.61
CA ASN A 198 9.03 9.66 23.04
C ASN A 198 8.40 8.29 23.32
N ASP A 199 9.04 7.46 24.14
CA ASP A 199 8.61 6.09 24.43
C ASP A 199 7.24 5.98 25.11
N LEU A 200 6.82 7.02 25.80
CA LEU A 200 5.52 7.06 26.51
C LEU A 200 4.39 7.63 25.66
N ARG A 201 4.71 8.26 24.52
CA ARG A 201 3.74 8.98 23.69
C ARG A 201 3.94 8.67 22.22
N ARG A 202 3.85 7.39 21.85
CA ARG A 202 3.91 6.92 20.48
C ARG A 202 3.00 5.71 20.26
N PRO A 203 2.61 5.40 19.02
CA PRO A 203 1.92 4.16 18.71
C PRO A 203 2.75 2.94 19.12
N SER A 204 2.08 1.88 19.57
CA SER A 204 2.73 0.59 19.80
C SER A 204 3.22 -0.05 18.50
N ALA A 205 4.14 -1.01 18.62
CA ALA A 205 4.63 -1.81 17.51
C ALA A 205 3.47 -2.51 16.79
N ARG A 206 3.40 -2.37 15.48
CA ARG A 206 2.28 -2.84 14.66
C ARG A 206 2.61 -2.97 13.19
N SER A 207 1.80 -3.75 12.47
CA SER A 207 1.79 -3.88 11.02
C SER A 207 0.39 -3.61 10.45
N GLY A 208 0.29 -3.43 9.13
CA GLY A 208 -1.01 -3.38 8.44
C GLY A 208 -1.94 -2.25 8.84
N PHE A 209 -1.42 -1.17 9.43
CA PHE A 209 -2.18 0.02 9.83
C PHE A 209 -2.42 0.96 8.64
N SER A 210 -3.34 1.90 8.80
CA SER A 210 -3.53 3.00 7.85
C SER A 210 -2.56 4.13 8.15
N PHE A 211 -2.00 4.76 7.08
CA PHE A 211 -0.99 5.81 7.22
C PHE A 211 -1.16 6.84 6.11
N LEU A 212 -1.86 7.94 6.42
CA LEU A 212 -2.34 8.90 5.43
C LEU A 212 -1.74 10.28 5.66
N SER A 213 -1.19 10.86 4.59
CA SER A 213 -0.68 12.24 4.61
C SER A 213 -1.80 13.27 4.68
N THR A 214 -1.54 14.32 5.45
CA THR A 214 -2.27 15.58 5.47
C THR A 214 -1.28 16.73 5.27
N PRO A 215 -1.71 17.96 5.01
CA PRO A 215 -0.77 19.09 4.92
C PRO A 215 0.09 19.29 6.16
N GLU A 216 -0.44 18.99 7.35
CA GLU A 216 0.21 19.24 8.63
C GLU A 216 0.97 18.03 9.20
N GLY A 217 0.86 16.86 8.57
CA GLY A 217 1.49 15.65 9.07
C GLY A 217 0.83 14.38 8.59
N ILE A 218 0.83 13.33 9.41
CA ILE A 218 0.35 12.00 8.99
C ILE A 218 -0.59 11.41 10.04
N VAL A 219 -1.71 10.87 9.58
CA VAL A 219 -2.65 10.11 10.41
C VAL A 219 -2.31 8.63 10.35
N LEU A 220 -2.19 8.00 11.51
CA LEU A 220 -2.08 6.56 11.69
C LEU A 220 -3.37 6.03 12.33
N TYR A 221 -3.90 4.92 11.82
CA TYR A 221 -5.03 4.21 12.43
C TYR A 221 -4.87 2.70 12.40
N GLY A 222 -5.18 2.07 13.51
CA GLY A 222 -5.36 0.62 13.60
C GLY A 222 -4.09 -0.19 13.39
N GLY A 223 -4.25 -1.31 12.74
CA GLY A 223 -3.18 -2.27 12.50
C GLY A 223 -3.32 -3.52 13.34
N TYR A 224 -2.27 -4.33 13.33
CA TYR A 224 -2.24 -5.64 13.95
C TYR A 224 -0.89 -5.93 14.60
N CYS A 225 -0.92 -6.66 15.70
CA CYS A 225 0.27 -7.26 16.29
C CYS A 225 -0.08 -8.58 16.98
N LYS A 226 0.93 -9.42 17.19
CA LYS A 226 0.80 -10.63 18.04
C LYS A 226 1.28 -10.34 19.44
N LYS A 227 0.52 -10.76 20.44
CA LYS A 227 0.87 -10.68 21.85
C LYS A 227 1.38 -12.04 22.30
N TYR A 228 2.61 -12.06 22.79
CA TYR A 228 3.26 -13.25 23.33
C TYR A 228 3.26 -13.17 24.85
N VAL A 229 2.57 -14.10 25.50
CA VAL A 229 2.57 -14.23 26.97
C VAL A 229 3.11 -15.64 27.30
N LYS A 230 4.12 -15.70 28.17
CA LYS A 230 4.75 -16.97 28.55
C LYS A 230 3.70 -17.93 29.14
N GLY A 231 3.63 -19.14 28.59
CA GLY A 231 2.68 -20.17 29.02
C GLY A 231 1.24 -20.01 28.50
N GLN A 232 1.01 -19.04 27.61
CA GLN A 232 -0.29 -18.84 26.97
C GLN A 232 -0.16 -18.96 25.46
N ARG A 233 -1.29 -19.25 24.77
CA ARG A 233 -1.37 -19.19 23.31
C ARG A 233 -1.09 -17.76 22.84
N THR A 234 -0.40 -17.64 21.71
CA THR A 234 -0.16 -16.36 21.05
C THR A 234 -1.49 -15.78 20.56
N GLN A 235 -1.81 -14.57 20.97
CA GLN A 235 -3.03 -13.88 20.57
C GLN A 235 -2.73 -12.83 19.48
N GLY A 236 -3.53 -12.85 18.41
CA GLY A 236 -3.61 -11.74 17.48
C GLY A 236 -4.40 -10.58 18.08
N LEU A 237 -3.95 -9.37 17.85
CA LEU A 237 -4.60 -8.17 18.34
C LEU A 237 -4.83 -7.18 17.20
N ALA A 238 -6.11 -6.96 16.85
CA ALA A 238 -6.51 -5.87 15.97
C ALA A 238 -6.58 -4.56 16.77
N LEU A 239 -5.81 -3.56 16.33
CA LEU A 239 -5.71 -2.26 16.99
C LEU A 239 -6.76 -1.31 16.40
N GLU A 240 -7.29 -0.39 17.21
CA GLU A 240 -8.32 0.58 16.81
C GLU A 240 -7.98 2.03 17.20
N ASP A 241 -6.81 2.25 17.76
CA ASP A 241 -6.37 3.59 18.15
C ASP A 241 -5.93 4.41 16.93
N ALA A 242 -6.14 5.71 17.04
CA ALA A 242 -5.74 6.69 16.03
C ALA A 242 -4.71 7.65 16.61
N TRP A 243 -3.73 8.02 15.78
CA TRP A 243 -2.64 8.92 16.12
C TRP A 243 -2.42 9.93 14.99
N PHE A 244 -1.92 11.08 15.36
CA PHE A 244 -1.46 12.09 14.42
C PHE A 244 0.03 12.36 14.64
N LEU A 245 0.83 12.19 13.61
CA LEU A 245 2.23 12.57 13.58
C LEU A 245 2.31 14.00 13.08
N GLN A 246 2.52 14.94 14.00
CA GLN A 246 2.79 16.32 13.65
C GLN A 246 4.23 16.46 13.19
N MET A 247 4.47 17.17 12.09
CA MET A 247 5.80 17.31 11.48
C MET A 247 6.05 18.74 11.06
N ASP A 248 7.29 19.22 11.30
CA ASP A 248 7.82 20.45 10.73
C ASP A 248 8.72 20.14 9.53
N GLU A 249 8.83 21.07 8.59
CA GLU A 249 9.57 20.84 7.33
C GLU A 249 11.07 20.66 7.52
N ASP A 250 11.65 21.22 8.58
CA ASP A 250 13.05 21.05 8.96
C ASP A 250 13.29 19.80 9.82
N LEU A 251 12.24 19.03 10.09
CA LEU A 251 12.27 17.85 10.97
C LEU A 251 12.77 18.14 12.40
N SER A 252 12.67 19.37 12.85
CA SER A 252 13.11 19.79 14.20
C SER A 252 12.09 19.37 15.26
N LYS A 253 10.81 19.33 14.89
CA LYS A 253 9.72 18.98 15.77
C LYS A 253 8.84 17.92 15.13
N ILE A 254 8.94 16.70 15.65
CA ILE A 254 8.15 15.56 15.21
C ILE A 254 7.56 14.92 16.47
N GLU A 255 6.25 14.95 16.58
CA GLU A 255 5.53 14.46 17.77
C GLU A 255 4.29 13.66 17.41
N TRP A 256 4.04 12.59 18.16
CA TRP A 256 2.80 11.83 18.09
C TRP A 256 1.74 12.40 19.04
N VAL A 257 0.54 12.60 18.52
CA VAL A 257 -0.64 13.02 19.30
C VAL A 257 -1.70 11.94 19.17
N LYS A 258 -2.07 11.32 20.29
CA LYS A 258 -3.15 10.33 20.30
C LYS A 258 -4.49 11.01 20.08
N ARG A 259 -5.29 10.48 19.14
CA ARG A 259 -6.63 10.98 18.84
C ARG A 259 -7.69 10.19 19.63
N LYS A 260 -8.78 10.87 19.97
CA LYS A 260 -9.94 10.22 20.58
C LYS A 260 -10.79 9.53 19.52
N LYS A 261 -11.45 8.43 19.88
CA LYS A 261 -12.43 7.77 19.01
C LYS A 261 -13.72 8.58 19.01
N ILE A 262 -14.05 9.18 17.88
CA ILE A 262 -15.23 10.04 17.69
C ILE A 262 -16.01 9.54 16.48
N GLY A 263 -17.34 9.43 16.61
CA GLY A 263 -18.23 9.03 15.52
C GLY A 263 -18.39 7.51 15.39
N TYR A 264 -18.77 7.07 14.19
CA TYR A 264 -19.10 5.67 13.88
C TYR A 264 -17.88 4.94 13.34
N ALA A 265 -16.99 4.50 14.24
CA ALA A 265 -15.82 3.70 13.86
C ALA A 265 -16.21 2.24 13.54
N PRO A 266 -15.37 1.51 12.77
CA PRO A 266 -15.57 0.09 12.56
C PRO A 266 -15.70 -0.66 13.90
N ASN A 267 -16.70 -1.54 13.98
CA ASN A 267 -16.96 -2.36 15.16
C ASN A 267 -17.51 -3.72 14.70
N PRO A 268 -16.85 -4.84 15.07
CA PRO A 268 -15.68 -4.95 15.95
C PRO A 268 -14.40 -4.38 15.30
N PRO A 269 -13.33 -4.19 16.10
CA PRO A 269 -11.99 -3.89 15.57
C PRO A 269 -11.55 -4.99 14.61
N ARG A 270 -10.89 -4.62 13.53
CA ARG A 270 -10.52 -5.56 12.46
C ARG A 270 -9.11 -5.32 11.95
N SER A 271 -8.52 -6.35 11.40
CA SER A 271 -7.23 -6.32 10.72
C SER A 271 -7.38 -6.50 9.21
N GLY A 272 -6.30 -6.37 8.47
CA GLY A 272 -6.30 -6.56 7.02
C GLY A 272 -7.11 -5.53 6.24
N CYS A 273 -7.43 -4.39 6.84
CA CYS A 273 -8.03 -3.24 6.18
C CYS A 273 -7.12 -2.02 6.31
N THR A 274 -7.04 -1.22 5.26
CA THR A 274 -6.31 0.06 5.25
C THR A 274 -7.20 1.14 4.65
N MET A 275 -6.86 2.39 4.94
CA MET A 275 -7.55 3.52 4.34
C MET A 275 -6.82 3.99 3.08
N ALA A 276 -7.60 4.34 2.05
CA ALA A 276 -7.14 5.13 0.93
C ALA A 276 -7.45 6.61 1.17
N LEU A 277 -6.55 7.49 0.73
CA LEU A 277 -6.74 8.93 0.86
C LEU A 277 -7.72 9.46 -0.21
N TRP A 278 -8.83 10.02 0.22
CA TRP A 278 -9.70 10.83 -0.63
C TRP A 278 -9.35 12.32 -0.45
N ALA A 279 -8.34 12.76 -1.20
CA ALA A 279 -7.74 14.08 -1.05
C ALA A 279 -8.77 15.21 -1.19
N ASN A 280 -9.67 15.14 -2.18
CA ASN A 280 -10.72 16.15 -2.42
C ASN A 280 -11.69 16.32 -1.24
N ARG A 281 -11.74 15.38 -0.32
CA ARG A 281 -12.62 15.39 0.85
C ARG A 281 -11.86 15.47 2.17
N ASN A 282 -10.54 15.51 2.15
CA ASN A 282 -9.69 15.41 3.34
C ASN A 282 -10.11 14.22 4.23
N MET A 283 -10.31 13.07 3.62
CA MET A 283 -10.88 11.91 4.28
C MET A 283 -10.11 10.64 3.92
N GLY A 284 -9.92 9.75 4.89
CA GLY A 284 -9.55 8.37 4.64
C GLY A 284 -10.80 7.53 4.36
N VAL A 285 -10.75 6.64 3.36
CA VAL A 285 -11.81 5.67 3.07
C VAL A 285 -11.29 4.29 3.42
N LEU A 286 -11.96 3.60 4.34
CA LEU A 286 -11.63 2.25 4.78
C LEU A 286 -12.65 1.27 4.21
N PHE A 287 -12.16 0.11 3.73
CA PHE A 287 -12.98 -0.96 3.20
C PHE A 287 -12.58 -2.31 3.78
N GLY A 288 -13.57 -3.11 4.13
CA GLY A 288 -13.40 -4.53 4.41
C GLY A 288 -12.62 -4.84 5.69
N GLY A 289 -11.81 -5.88 5.59
CA GLY A 289 -11.01 -6.41 6.69
C GLY A 289 -11.55 -7.71 7.26
N VAL A 290 -10.89 -8.22 8.30
CA VAL A 290 -11.23 -9.47 8.97
C VAL A 290 -11.23 -9.28 10.48
N THR A 291 -12.16 -9.96 11.16
CA THR A 291 -12.22 -10.10 12.61
C THR A 291 -12.14 -11.56 12.96
N ASP A 292 -11.15 -11.92 13.78
CA ASP A 292 -10.99 -13.25 14.31
C ASP A 292 -11.59 -13.30 15.73
N THR A 293 -12.42 -14.29 15.98
CA THR A 293 -13.02 -14.56 17.30
C THR A 293 -12.67 -15.99 17.71
N GLU A 294 -12.31 -16.18 18.98
CA GLU A 294 -12.15 -17.53 19.53
C GLU A 294 -13.55 -18.14 19.71
N ALA A 295 -13.86 -19.19 18.96
CA ALA A 295 -15.13 -19.91 19.08
C ALA A 295 -15.07 -20.91 20.25
N ASP A 296 -13.91 -21.54 20.45
CA ASP A 296 -13.57 -22.40 21.59
C ASP A 296 -12.04 -22.44 21.80
N GLU A 297 -11.55 -23.27 22.75
CA GLU A 297 -10.11 -23.37 23.06
C GLU A 297 -9.24 -23.83 21.88
N GLU A 298 -9.81 -24.44 20.84
CA GLU A 298 -9.09 -25.04 19.71
C GLU A 298 -9.43 -24.41 18.36
N SER A 299 -10.54 -23.67 18.26
CA SER A 299 -11.05 -23.14 16.99
C SER A 299 -11.11 -21.61 16.96
N MET A 300 -10.75 -21.02 15.81
CA MET A 300 -10.92 -19.62 15.50
C MET A 300 -11.94 -19.45 14.37
N GLU A 301 -12.87 -18.55 14.54
CA GLU A 301 -13.82 -18.16 13.51
C GLU A 301 -13.43 -16.78 12.96
N SER A 302 -13.31 -16.68 11.65
CA SER A 302 -12.97 -15.44 10.95
C SER A 302 -14.20 -14.86 10.26
N THR A 303 -14.51 -13.62 10.55
CA THR A 303 -15.57 -12.87 9.86
C THR A 303 -14.95 -11.86 8.91
N PHE A 304 -15.27 -11.98 7.61
CA PHE A 304 -14.84 -11.05 6.58
C PHE A 304 -15.88 -9.93 6.39
N TRP A 305 -15.40 -8.75 6.01
CA TRP A 305 -16.23 -7.55 5.90
C TRP A 305 -16.14 -6.94 4.49
N ASN A 306 -17.20 -6.21 4.09
CA ASN A 306 -17.25 -5.43 2.84
C ASN A 306 -17.85 -4.03 3.04
N ASP A 307 -17.99 -3.60 4.27
CA ASP A 307 -18.50 -2.30 4.60
C ASP A 307 -17.48 -1.17 4.39
N LEU A 308 -17.97 0.05 4.29
CA LEU A 308 -17.18 1.25 4.02
C LEU A 308 -17.32 2.24 5.17
N TYR A 309 -16.20 2.80 5.57
CA TYR A 309 -16.11 3.88 6.54
C TYR A 309 -15.29 5.04 6.02
N GLY A 310 -15.68 6.25 6.40
CA GLY A 310 -14.89 7.45 6.18
C GLY A 310 -14.28 7.94 7.49
N TYR A 311 -13.03 8.36 7.43
CA TYR A 311 -12.35 9.02 8.54
C TYR A 311 -11.97 10.43 8.13
N GLN A 312 -12.64 11.44 8.69
CA GLN A 312 -12.31 12.84 8.46
C GLN A 312 -10.94 13.15 9.07
N LEU A 313 -9.98 13.56 8.25
CA LEU A 313 -8.59 13.75 8.66
C LEU A 313 -8.34 15.03 9.47
N PRO A 314 -9.00 16.19 9.17
CA PRO A 314 -8.73 17.43 9.87
C PRO A 314 -9.07 17.39 11.36
N GLY A 315 -8.39 18.21 12.15
CA GLY A 315 -8.63 18.40 13.58
C GLY A 315 -8.40 17.12 14.38
N THR A 316 -9.38 16.74 15.20
CA THR A 316 -9.30 15.57 16.07
C THR A 316 -9.63 14.25 15.37
N GLY A 317 -10.09 14.31 14.13
CA GLY A 317 -10.57 13.15 13.38
C GLY A 317 -11.99 12.72 13.79
N ARG A 318 -12.75 12.21 12.83
CA ARG A 318 -14.09 11.70 13.09
C ARG A 318 -14.46 10.59 12.10
N TRP A 319 -15.01 9.52 12.62
CA TRP A 319 -15.55 8.42 11.83
C TRP A 319 -16.97 8.72 11.35
N ILE A 320 -17.25 8.36 10.10
CA ILE A 320 -18.58 8.36 9.49
C ILE A 320 -18.81 7.05 8.76
N SER A 321 -20.03 6.57 8.73
CA SER A 321 -20.43 5.45 7.89
C SER A 321 -20.61 5.92 6.46
N LEU A 322 -20.11 5.16 5.50
CA LEU A 322 -20.30 5.40 4.07
C LEU A 322 -21.22 4.31 3.51
N ASN A 323 -22.36 4.71 2.98
CA ASN A 323 -23.31 3.81 2.37
C ASN A 323 -23.40 4.08 0.87
N MET A 324 -23.39 3.03 0.07
CA MET A 324 -23.69 3.14 -1.37
C MET A 324 -25.16 3.53 -1.56
N ARG A 325 -25.39 4.51 -2.41
CA ARG A 325 -26.77 4.88 -2.79
C ARG A 325 -27.32 3.81 -3.72
N LYS A 326 -28.50 3.28 -3.41
CA LYS A 326 -29.24 2.43 -4.35
C LYS A 326 -29.54 3.22 -5.62
N PRO A 327 -29.37 2.64 -6.83
CA PRO A 327 -29.69 3.31 -8.08
C PRO A 327 -31.16 3.72 -8.05
N LYS A 328 -31.46 4.94 -8.51
CA LYS A 328 -32.84 5.39 -8.71
C LYS A 328 -33.43 4.53 -9.83
N LYS A 329 -34.47 3.75 -9.55
CA LYS A 329 -35.26 3.09 -10.60
C LYS A 329 -35.69 4.18 -11.60
N LYS A 330 -35.29 4.06 -12.87
CA LYS A 330 -35.79 4.93 -13.94
C LYS A 330 -37.32 4.69 -14.05
N LYS A 331 -38.11 5.66 -13.67
CA LYS A 331 -39.53 5.70 -13.98
C LYS A 331 -39.64 6.00 -15.48
N ASN A 332 -39.61 5.02 -16.33
CA ASN A 332 -40.12 5.02 -17.69
C ASN A 332 -39.60 3.77 -18.40
N ALA A 333 -40.34 2.70 -18.31
CA ALA A 333 -40.49 1.74 -19.38
C ALA A 333 -41.83 1.08 -19.16
N GLU A 334 -42.69 1.27 -20.15
CA GLU A 334 -43.97 0.61 -20.28
C GLU A 334 -43.77 -0.92 -20.25
N MET A 335 -44.73 -1.58 -19.66
CA MET A 335 -44.84 -3.02 -19.51
C MET A 335 -44.42 -3.79 -20.76
N ASN A 336 -43.47 -4.69 -20.60
CA ASN A 336 -43.52 -5.98 -21.22
C ASN A 336 -43.19 -7.03 -20.18
N VAL A 337 -44.13 -7.93 -20.00
CA VAL A 337 -44.12 -9.08 -19.10
C VAL A 337 -43.13 -10.10 -19.64
N ASP A 338 -42.50 -10.85 -18.72
CA ASP A 338 -41.68 -12.02 -18.90
C ASP A 338 -40.20 -11.79 -19.22
N ASP A 339 -39.41 -11.45 -18.17
CA ASP A 339 -38.16 -12.17 -17.90
C ASP A 339 -37.70 -11.88 -16.45
N ASP A 340 -37.87 -12.85 -15.56
CA ASP A 340 -37.48 -12.82 -14.14
C ASP A 340 -35.97 -13.04 -13.95
N GLN A 341 -35.13 -12.43 -14.77
CA GLN A 341 -33.71 -12.26 -14.48
C GLN A 341 -33.43 -10.76 -14.34
N GLU A 342 -33.65 -10.22 -13.13
CA GLU A 342 -33.07 -8.95 -12.75
C GLU A 342 -31.52 -9.10 -12.85
N THR A 343 -30.97 -8.75 -13.99
CA THR A 343 -29.51 -8.54 -14.13
C THR A 343 -29.18 -7.32 -13.31
N GLU A 344 -28.86 -7.54 -12.04
CA GLU A 344 -28.37 -6.48 -11.16
C GLU A 344 -27.14 -5.85 -11.81
N ASP A 345 -27.16 -4.53 -11.98
CA ASP A 345 -26.04 -3.76 -12.51
C ASP A 345 -24.80 -4.01 -11.62
N PRO A 346 -23.71 -4.60 -12.14
CA PRO A 346 -22.50 -4.87 -11.37
C PRO A 346 -21.92 -3.63 -10.66
N ALA A 347 -22.16 -2.44 -11.21
CA ALA A 347 -21.73 -1.16 -10.62
C ALA A 347 -22.43 -0.81 -9.30
N THR A 348 -23.51 -1.53 -8.96
CA THR A 348 -24.30 -1.29 -7.74
C THR A 348 -24.05 -2.31 -6.64
N LYS A 349 -23.26 -3.36 -6.91
CA LYS A 349 -22.89 -4.38 -5.93
C LYS A 349 -21.66 -3.95 -5.16
N LEU A 350 -21.69 -4.12 -3.84
CA LEU A 350 -20.47 -4.08 -3.03
C LEU A 350 -19.58 -5.27 -3.45
N PRO A 351 -18.25 -5.08 -3.47
CA PRO A 351 -17.33 -6.21 -3.60
C PRO A 351 -17.60 -7.24 -2.50
N LEU A 352 -17.28 -8.52 -2.77
CA LEU A 352 -17.33 -9.56 -1.76
C LEU A 352 -16.49 -9.18 -0.55
N GLU A 353 -16.89 -9.69 0.62
CA GLU A 353 -16.19 -9.57 1.88
C GLU A 353 -14.73 -10.03 1.69
N ARG A 354 -13.77 -9.19 2.12
CA ARG A 354 -12.35 -9.49 1.93
C ARG A 354 -11.42 -8.67 2.82
N TYR A 355 -10.22 -9.18 3.01
CA TYR A 355 -9.13 -8.46 3.68
C TYR A 355 -7.87 -8.43 2.81
N ASN A 356 -6.90 -7.61 3.16
CA ASN A 356 -5.65 -7.38 2.42
C ASN A 356 -5.86 -7.05 0.94
N SER A 357 -7.00 -6.42 0.61
CA SER A 357 -7.23 -5.85 -0.72
C SER A 357 -6.42 -4.56 -0.90
N MET A 358 -6.03 -4.30 -2.14
CA MET A 358 -5.46 -3.03 -2.53
C MET A 358 -6.58 -2.05 -2.81
N ILE A 359 -6.54 -0.90 -2.14
CA ILE A 359 -7.53 0.16 -2.33
C ILE A 359 -6.84 1.49 -2.65
N ALA A 360 -7.43 2.26 -3.53
CA ALA A 360 -6.98 3.58 -3.89
C ALA A 360 -8.17 4.48 -4.22
N VAL A 361 -8.06 5.76 -3.90
CA VAL A 361 -9.00 6.77 -4.39
C VAL A 361 -8.25 7.64 -5.39
N GLN A 362 -8.80 7.74 -6.61
CA GLN A 362 -8.30 8.66 -7.61
C GLN A 362 -9.43 9.60 -8.01
N ARG A 363 -9.21 10.90 -7.85
CA ARG A 363 -10.26 11.93 -7.89
C ARG A 363 -11.38 11.66 -6.89
N ASN A 364 -12.52 11.15 -7.35
CA ASN A 364 -13.70 10.83 -6.54
C ASN A 364 -14.15 9.36 -6.72
N THR A 365 -13.29 8.52 -7.27
CA THR A 365 -13.57 7.11 -7.49
C THR A 365 -12.71 6.25 -6.58
N LEU A 366 -13.35 5.36 -5.83
CA LEU A 366 -12.68 4.32 -5.05
C LEU A 366 -12.47 3.09 -5.94
N TYR A 367 -11.23 2.64 -6.00
CA TYR A 367 -10.81 1.41 -6.67
C TYR A 367 -10.45 0.37 -5.64
N ILE A 368 -10.94 -0.84 -5.81
CA ILE A 368 -10.67 -1.99 -4.96
C ILE A 368 -10.21 -3.13 -5.86
N TYR A 369 -9.03 -3.68 -5.57
CA TYR A 369 -8.45 -4.77 -6.34
C TYR A 369 -7.92 -5.88 -5.44
N GLY A 370 -8.17 -7.13 -5.84
CA GLY A 370 -7.61 -8.31 -5.16
C GLY A 370 -8.08 -8.47 -3.72
N GLY A 371 -7.17 -8.95 -2.88
CA GLY A 371 -7.43 -9.32 -1.50
C GLY A 371 -7.71 -10.81 -1.33
N ILE A 372 -7.97 -11.20 -0.09
CA ILE A 372 -8.30 -12.57 0.32
C ILE A 372 -9.77 -12.61 0.71
N TYR A 373 -10.50 -13.56 0.16
CA TYR A 373 -11.91 -13.81 0.44
C TYR A 373 -12.17 -15.31 0.52
N GLU A 374 -13.22 -15.69 1.23
CA GLU A 374 -13.62 -17.07 1.34
C GLU A 374 -14.39 -17.48 0.09
N THR A 375 -13.96 -18.56 -0.55
CA THR A 375 -14.76 -19.26 -1.56
C THR A 375 -15.40 -20.42 -0.86
N GLY A 376 -16.72 -20.37 -0.68
CA GLY A 376 -17.52 -21.47 -0.15
C GLY A 376 -17.45 -22.75 -0.99
#